data_9dee6cc148720527bcd7b677d53b3e29
#
_entry.id   9dee6cc148720527bcd7b677d53b3e29
#
_cell.length_a   1.000
_cell.length_b   1.000
_cell.length_c   1.000
_cell.angle_alpha   90.00
_cell.angle_beta   90.00
_cell.angle_gamma   90.00
#
_symmetry.space_group_name_H-M   'P 1'
#
loop_
_entity.id
_entity.type
_entity.pdbx_description
1 polymer ?
#
loop_
_entity_poly.entity_id
_entity_poly.type
_entity_poly.pdbx_seq_one_letter_code
_entity_poly.pdbx_strand_id
1 'polypeptide(L)'
;MKKIFSILALALAAMTASADVAESYKLTVGKSEKGTVMFLVNGSEVKTAAEGTAVTMEITPEGGYVVKEVTNSLYTDWGGARAQAIDITTSVEMKKVTDNVYTFTMPRANVEVNVTYDIEIPTPAEDKKDEEKEVTDVKLDMQPAEGEQPQHDPVTGITVIPVDITGIDVPETAPREIVVEVAARTQVGNNVFVVREIKADAFKTNDANVKVTKVILPDTEEPLTVEAGAMKPDGAPIDVQTPLALLDDYALMNTMKENYEANKVTAKATAPARFWTFSSGVDVVVPEGVTVYRAFNEGGNIRILPIHEANQSKIIKANNGVLLSCDEMKGGKAYEFVANPSGPKSGTKPATTDACSYEGNSMVPTIEAKNYDTGRYYILKNNEFHTMSANGKVPACKAVFDTNKQ
;
A
#
# COMPACT_ATOMS: atom_id res chain seq x y z
N MET A 1 61.43 -48.85 -12.49
CA MET A 1 62.31 -48.24 -13.48
C MET A 1 61.75 -48.48 -14.89
N LYS A 2 61.85 -47.46 -15.72
CA LYS A 2 61.46 -47.36 -17.13
C LYS A 2 60.00 -47.14 -17.46
N LYS A 3 59.75 -45.87 -17.76
CA LYS A 3 58.56 -45.32 -18.41
C LYS A 3 58.50 -45.77 -19.87
N ILE A 4 57.33 -46.20 -20.32
CA ILE A 4 57.05 -46.35 -21.74
C ILE A 4 56.01 -45.32 -22.11
N PHE A 5 56.44 -44.35 -22.93
CA PHE A 5 55.56 -43.40 -23.61
C PHE A 5 54.96 -44.10 -24.82
N SER A 6 53.64 -44.29 -24.83
CA SER A 6 52.93 -44.66 -26.07
C SER A 6 52.41 -43.40 -26.71
N ILE A 7 53.02 -43.01 -27.83
CA ILE A 7 52.54 -41.97 -28.73
C ILE A 7 51.41 -42.57 -29.55
N LEU A 8 50.16 -42.17 -29.28
CA LEU A 8 49.02 -42.47 -30.12
C LEU A 8 48.91 -41.31 -31.15
N ALA A 9 49.31 -41.55 -32.37
CA ALA A 9 49.08 -40.65 -33.48
C ALA A 9 47.59 -40.68 -33.84
N LEU A 10 46.86 -39.63 -33.47
CA LEU A 10 45.49 -39.43 -33.88
C LEU A 10 45.48 -38.75 -35.24
N ALA A 11 45.02 -39.48 -36.28
CA ALA A 11 44.81 -38.94 -37.62
C ALA A 11 43.80 -37.79 -37.55
N LEU A 12 44.28 -36.58 -37.83
CA LEU A 12 43.44 -35.39 -37.98
C LEU A 12 42.73 -35.49 -39.33
N ALA A 13 41.52 -36.03 -39.32
CA ALA A 13 40.59 -35.87 -40.43
C ALA A 13 40.15 -34.39 -40.41
N ALA A 14 40.67 -33.62 -41.34
CA ALA A 14 40.18 -32.26 -41.57
C ALA A 14 38.76 -32.37 -42.14
N MET A 15 37.75 -32.43 -41.24
CA MET A 15 36.40 -32.02 -41.59
C MET A 15 36.44 -30.52 -41.70
N THR A 16 36.39 -29.98 -42.88
CA THR A 16 35.98 -28.63 -43.16
C THR A 16 34.51 -28.53 -42.77
N ALA A 17 34.24 -28.37 -41.46
CA ALA A 17 32.96 -27.85 -41.03
C ALA A 17 32.94 -26.42 -41.56
N SER A 18 32.08 -26.14 -42.53
CA SER A 18 31.65 -24.80 -42.83
C SER A 18 31.18 -24.25 -41.48
N ALA A 19 31.96 -23.31 -40.91
CA ALA A 19 31.46 -22.58 -39.79
C ALA A 19 30.24 -21.82 -40.32
N ASP A 20 29.03 -22.35 -40.04
CA ASP A 20 27.83 -21.55 -40.14
C ASP A 20 28.13 -20.31 -39.32
N VAL A 21 28.28 -19.18 -39.99
CA VAL A 21 28.42 -17.89 -39.31
C VAL A 21 27.14 -17.72 -38.53
N ALA A 22 27.19 -17.95 -37.23
CA ALA A 22 26.03 -17.87 -36.34
C ALA A 22 25.43 -16.47 -36.58
N GLU A 23 24.20 -16.46 -37.06
CA GLU A 23 23.45 -15.25 -37.36
C GLU A 23 23.37 -14.41 -36.07
N SER A 24 23.87 -13.17 -36.11
CA SER A 24 23.87 -12.31 -34.94
C SER A 24 22.84 -11.21 -35.11
N TYR A 25 22.11 -10.96 -34.02
CA TYR A 25 21.00 -10.00 -33.95
C TYR A 25 21.39 -8.78 -33.16
N LYS A 26 20.82 -7.62 -33.52
CA LYS A 26 21.18 -6.33 -32.91
C LYS A 26 20.52 -6.16 -31.53
N LEU A 27 21.24 -5.48 -30.65
CA LEU A 27 20.81 -4.99 -29.36
C LEU A 27 20.82 -3.45 -29.44
N THR A 28 19.66 -2.84 -29.28
CA THR A 28 19.47 -1.39 -29.39
C THR A 28 18.76 -0.82 -28.19
N VAL A 29 19.12 0.41 -27.85
CA VAL A 29 18.39 1.21 -26.85
C VAL A 29 17.52 2.20 -27.62
N GLY A 30 16.22 2.10 -27.48
CA GLY A 30 15.26 2.99 -28.12
C GLY A 30 15.11 4.28 -27.31
N LYS A 31 14.67 4.19 -26.08
CA LYS A 31 14.46 5.33 -25.17
C LYS A 31 15.17 5.09 -23.84
N SER A 32 16.07 6.02 -23.46
CA SER A 32 16.74 6.05 -22.17
C SER A 32 17.24 7.48 -21.91
N GLU A 33 16.34 8.38 -21.45
CA GLU A 33 16.64 9.82 -21.38
C GLU A 33 17.40 10.22 -20.11
N LYS A 34 17.34 9.39 -19.05
CA LYS A 34 17.90 9.69 -17.72
C LYS A 34 18.83 8.59 -17.21
N GLY A 35 19.57 8.01 -18.11
CA GLY A 35 20.55 6.98 -17.80
C GLY A 35 21.12 6.33 -19.04
N THR A 36 22.12 5.49 -18.87
CA THR A 36 22.76 4.70 -19.93
C THR A 36 22.43 3.22 -19.77
N VAL A 37 22.35 2.52 -20.88
CA VAL A 37 22.10 1.07 -20.95
C VAL A 37 23.25 0.41 -21.69
N MET A 38 23.81 -0.64 -21.09
CA MET A 38 24.89 -1.42 -21.65
C MET A 38 24.51 -2.90 -21.72
N PHE A 39 24.82 -3.54 -22.86
CA PHE A 39 24.60 -4.97 -23.02
C PHE A 39 25.93 -5.70 -22.94
N LEU A 40 25.98 -6.78 -22.16
CA LEU A 40 27.18 -7.57 -21.90
C LEU A 40 26.95 -9.05 -22.27
N VAL A 41 27.96 -9.65 -22.90
CA VAL A 41 28.09 -11.09 -23.08
C VAL A 41 29.40 -11.52 -22.47
N ASN A 42 29.37 -12.44 -21.51
CA ASN A 42 30.54 -12.86 -20.74
C ASN A 42 31.35 -11.68 -20.16
N GLY A 43 30.67 -10.63 -19.70
CA GLY A 43 31.28 -9.43 -19.10
C GLY A 43 31.88 -8.43 -20.12
N SER A 44 31.74 -8.67 -21.41
CA SER A 44 32.19 -7.74 -22.45
C SER A 44 31.03 -7.03 -23.12
N GLU A 45 31.16 -5.71 -23.32
CA GLU A 45 30.13 -4.92 -23.99
C GLU A 45 29.91 -5.38 -25.43
N VAL A 46 28.66 -5.54 -25.84
CA VAL A 46 28.28 -5.99 -27.17
C VAL A 46 27.12 -5.14 -27.71
N LYS A 47 27.02 -5.03 -29.04
CA LYS A 47 25.90 -4.43 -29.77
C LYS A 47 25.13 -5.46 -30.59
N THR A 48 25.62 -6.69 -30.64
CA THR A 48 25.01 -7.84 -31.31
C THR A 48 25.31 -9.10 -30.53
N ALA A 49 24.40 -10.05 -30.59
CA ALA A 49 24.59 -11.38 -29.99
C ALA A 49 23.97 -12.47 -30.89
N ALA A 50 24.52 -13.67 -30.88
CA ALA A 50 23.93 -14.81 -31.58
C ALA A 50 22.69 -15.30 -30.85
N GLU A 51 21.73 -15.91 -31.56
CA GLU A 51 20.59 -16.59 -30.99
C GLU A 51 21.01 -17.57 -29.86
N GLY A 52 20.26 -17.60 -28.78
CA GLY A 52 20.51 -18.46 -27.61
C GLY A 52 21.61 -17.95 -26.66
N THR A 53 22.30 -16.85 -27.00
CA THR A 53 23.32 -16.25 -26.12
C THR A 53 22.64 -15.60 -24.88
N ALA A 54 23.18 -15.87 -23.70
CA ALA A 54 22.81 -15.16 -22.49
C ALA A 54 23.36 -13.73 -22.50
N VAL A 55 22.48 -12.74 -22.46
CA VAL A 55 22.83 -11.32 -22.45
C VAL A 55 22.50 -10.76 -21.07
N THR A 56 23.45 -10.03 -20.49
CA THR A 56 23.24 -9.20 -19.30
C THR A 56 23.07 -7.75 -19.75
N MET A 57 22.07 -7.09 -19.25
CA MET A 57 21.84 -5.66 -19.47
C MET A 57 22.06 -4.92 -18.15
N GLU A 58 22.97 -3.97 -18.16
CA GLU A 58 23.25 -3.08 -17.05
C GLU A 58 22.74 -1.67 -17.37
N ILE A 59 22.02 -1.08 -16.41
CA ILE A 59 21.47 0.26 -16.53
C ILE A 59 22.16 1.14 -15.49
N THR A 60 22.67 2.28 -15.92
CA THR A 60 23.25 3.28 -15.02
C THR A 60 22.39 4.53 -15.08
N PRO A 61 21.47 4.74 -14.10
CA PRO A 61 20.70 5.98 -14.03
C PRO A 61 21.60 7.20 -13.81
N GLU A 62 21.17 8.37 -14.30
CA GLU A 62 21.78 9.65 -13.92
C GLU A 62 21.57 9.91 -12.42
N GLY A 63 22.43 10.70 -11.79
CA GLY A 63 22.30 11.06 -10.37
C GLY A 63 20.94 11.66 -10.05
N GLY A 64 20.27 11.12 -9.04
CA GLY A 64 18.91 11.49 -8.64
C GLY A 64 17.79 10.78 -9.41
N TYR A 65 18.11 9.73 -10.18
CA TYR A 65 17.12 8.90 -10.88
C TYR A 65 17.29 7.42 -10.55
N VAL A 66 16.18 6.69 -10.56
CA VAL A 66 16.12 5.23 -10.44
C VAL A 66 15.35 4.63 -11.62
N VAL A 67 15.64 3.38 -11.96
CA VAL A 67 14.92 2.67 -13.02
C VAL A 67 13.45 2.43 -12.57
N LYS A 68 12.51 2.97 -13.33
CA LYS A 68 11.07 2.77 -13.13
C LYS A 68 10.59 1.51 -13.82
N GLU A 69 10.84 1.43 -15.12
CA GLU A 69 10.32 0.36 -15.94
C GLU A 69 11.30 0.07 -17.09
N VAL A 70 11.42 -1.21 -17.41
CA VAL A 70 12.14 -1.70 -18.58
C VAL A 70 11.17 -2.43 -19.47
N THR A 71 11.03 -1.96 -20.69
CA THR A 71 10.24 -2.63 -21.73
C THR A 71 11.14 -3.01 -22.89
N ASN A 72 10.74 -4.01 -23.66
CA ASN A 72 11.48 -4.40 -24.87
C ASN A 72 10.53 -4.76 -25.99
N SER A 73 11.03 -4.67 -27.22
CA SER A 73 10.32 -5.09 -28.42
C SER A 73 11.26 -5.81 -29.37
N LEU A 74 10.73 -6.75 -30.12
CA LEU A 74 11.43 -7.48 -31.16
C LEU A 74 11.17 -6.83 -32.52
N TYR A 75 12.22 -6.74 -33.35
CA TYR A 75 12.08 -6.24 -34.71
C TYR A 75 13.05 -6.95 -35.69
N THR A 76 12.72 -6.91 -36.96
CA THR A 76 13.57 -7.38 -38.04
C THR A 76 13.89 -6.22 -39.00
N ASP A 77 15.11 -6.17 -39.52
CA ASP A 77 15.49 -5.20 -40.55
C ASP A 77 15.16 -5.79 -41.94
N TRP A 78 14.14 -5.25 -42.60
CA TRP A 78 13.81 -5.62 -43.98
C TRP A 78 14.06 -4.46 -44.93
N GLY A 79 15.02 -4.65 -45.86
CA GLY A 79 15.23 -3.71 -46.95
C GLY A 79 15.52 -2.26 -46.53
N GLY A 80 16.13 -2.05 -45.35
CA GLY A 80 16.43 -0.73 -44.79
C GLY A 80 15.26 -0.06 -44.03
N ALA A 81 14.09 -0.70 -43.98
CA ALA A 81 12.96 -0.26 -43.15
C ALA A 81 12.84 -1.15 -41.92
N ARG A 82 12.57 -0.52 -40.77
CA ARG A 82 12.32 -1.22 -39.54
C ARG A 82 10.92 -1.84 -39.58
N ALA A 83 10.82 -3.16 -39.55
CA ALA A 83 9.56 -3.88 -39.49
C ALA A 83 9.42 -4.58 -38.15
N GLN A 84 8.21 -4.53 -37.58
CA GLN A 84 7.90 -5.31 -36.38
C GLN A 84 7.97 -6.80 -36.73
N ALA A 85 8.57 -7.62 -35.89
CA ALA A 85 8.65 -9.05 -36.10
C ALA A 85 7.24 -9.64 -36.24
N ILE A 86 6.99 -10.40 -37.30
CA ILE A 86 5.67 -10.97 -37.63
C ILE A 86 5.31 -12.14 -36.69
N ASP A 87 6.20 -12.51 -35.78
CA ASP A 87 5.95 -13.60 -34.85
C ASP A 87 5.14 -13.11 -33.62
N ILE A 88 4.34 -14.00 -33.06
CA ILE A 88 3.34 -13.73 -32.01
C ILE A 88 3.97 -13.24 -30.70
N THR A 89 5.26 -13.41 -30.49
CA THR A 89 6.05 -12.87 -29.39
C THR A 89 6.60 -11.49 -29.76
N THR A 90 5.98 -10.45 -29.23
CA THR A 90 6.39 -9.05 -29.45
C THR A 90 7.52 -8.59 -28.54
N SER A 91 7.92 -9.41 -27.56
CA SER A 91 8.94 -9.09 -26.56
C SER A 91 9.69 -10.35 -26.10
N VAL A 92 10.90 -10.17 -25.57
CA VAL A 92 11.66 -11.24 -24.90
C VAL A 92 11.44 -11.16 -23.39
N GLU A 93 11.37 -12.32 -22.72
CA GLU A 93 11.30 -12.38 -21.28
C GLU A 93 12.62 -11.92 -20.65
N MET A 94 12.57 -10.85 -19.86
CA MET A 94 13.72 -10.32 -19.12
C MET A 94 13.59 -10.65 -17.65
N LYS A 95 14.61 -11.31 -17.10
CA LYS A 95 14.68 -11.61 -15.66
C LYS A 95 15.43 -10.49 -14.95
N LYS A 96 14.79 -9.82 -14.03
CA LYS A 96 15.42 -8.84 -13.14
C LYS A 96 16.35 -9.56 -12.14
N VAL A 97 17.63 -9.16 -12.10
CA VAL A 97 18.64 -9.67 -11.18
C VAL A 97 18.82 -8.71 -10.00
N THR A 98 18.92 -7.41 -10.30
CA THR A 98 18.91 -6.30 -9.34
C THR A 98 18.04 -5.18 -9.92
N ASP A 99 17.91 -4.07 -9.21
CA ASP A 99 17.13 -2.92 -9.70
C ASP A 99 17.65 -2.36 -11.03
N ASN A 100 18.94 -2.52 -11.28
CA ASN A 100 19.62 -1.98 -12.46
C ASN A 100 20.22 -3.05 -13.38
N VAL A 101 20.01 -4.34 -13.10
CA VAL A 101 20.59 -5.45 -13.87
C VAL A 101 19.52 -6.44 -14.28
N TYR A 102 19.47 -6.74 -15.57
CA TYR A 102 18.52 -7.68 -16.16
C TYR A 102 19.28 -8.72 -17.01
N THR A 103 18.74 -9.92 -17.13
CA THR A 103 19.27 -10.96 -18.01
C THR A 103 18.18 -11.50 -18.91
N PHE A 104 18.55 -11.86 -20.13
CA PHE A 104 17.66 -12.55 -21.07
C PHE A 104 18.47 -13.41 -22.04
N THR A 105 17.79 -14.33 -22.71
CA THR A 105 18.37 -15.13 -23.80
C THR A 105 18.08 -14.43 -25.12
N MET A 106 19.11 -14.24 -25.95
CA MET A 106 18.98 -13.58 -27.25
C MET A 106 18.04 -14.36 -28.16
N PRO A 107 16.92 -13.76 -28.61
CA PRO A 107 15.99 -14.40 -29.52
C PRO A 107 16.51 -14.34 -30.97
N ARG A 108 15.82 -15.02 -31.89
CA ARG A 108 16.07 -14.95 -33.34
C ARG A 108 15.50 -13.67 -33.96
N ALA A 109 15.77 -12.54 -33.32
CA ALA A 109 15.32 -11.21 -33.76
C ALA A 109 16.19 -10.14 -33.11
N ASN A 110 16.21 -8.93 -33.69
CA ASN A 110 16.79 -7.78 -33.02
C ASN A 110 15.94 -7.39 -31.83
N VAL A 111 16.60 -6.93 -30.76
CA VAL A 111 15.94 -6.48 -29.51
C VAL A 111 16.15 -4.99 -29.35
N GLU A 112 15.06 -4.25 -29.16
CA GLU A 112 15.08 -2.87 -28.71
C GLU A 112 14.59 -2.78 -27.27
N VAL A 113 15.36 -2.11 -26.42
CA VAL A 113 15.00 -1.89 -25.02
C VAL A 113 14.70 -0.42 -24.79
N ASN A 114 13.63 -0.15 -24.06
CA ASN A 114 13.28 1.17 -23.58
C ASN A 114 13.30 1.17 -22.05
N VAL A 115 13.93 2.18 -21.47
CA VAL A 115 14.03 2.36 -20.03
C VAL A 115 13.40 3.70 -19.66
N THR A 116 12.50 3.67 -18.70
CA THR A 116 11.94 4.86 -18.07
C THR A 116 12.51 4.97 -16.66
N TYR A 117 12.62 6.21 -16.19
CA TYR A 117 13.24 6.53 -14.90
C TYR A 117 12.27 7.35 -14.05
N ASP A 118 12.35 7.14 -12.74
CA ASP A 118 11.76 8.02 -11.74
C ASP A 118 12.85 8.80 -11.03
N ILE A 119 12.50 9.93 -10.42
CA ILE A 119 13.45 10.65 -9.57
C ILE A 119 13.73 9.78 -8.33
N GLU A 120 15.01 9.60 -8.02
CA GLU A 120 15.43 9.01 -6.76
C GLU A 120 14.97 9.95 -5.63
N ILE A 121 13.87 9.58 -4.97
CA ILE A 121 13.52 10.22 -3.71
C ILE A 121 14.56 9.70 -2.72
N PRO A 122 15.42 10.57 -2.11
CA PRO A 122 16.29 10.11 -1.04
C PRO A 122 15.37 9.44 -0.03
N THR A 123 15.52 8.14 0.14
CA THR A 123 14.85 7.43 1.22
C THR A 123 15.29 8.19 2.47
N PRO A 124 14.39 8.79 3.26
CA PRO A 124 14.77 9.32 4.56
C PRO A 124 15.54 8.19 5.20
N ALA A 125 16.74 8.48 5.73
CA ALA A 125 17.64 7.51 6.34
C ALA A 125 16.77 6.50 7.08
N GLU A 126 16.85 5.22 6.74
CA GLU A 126 15.93 4.18 7.18
C GLU A 126 15.53 4.47 8.60
N ASP A 127 14.37 5.12 8.78
CA ASP A 127 13.71 5.09 10.07
C ASP A 127 13.61 3.61 10.32
N LYS A 128 14.38 3.15 11.30
CA LYS A 128 14.39 1.76 11.75
C LYS A 128 12.95 1.33 11.63
N LYS A 129 12.66 0.33 10.76
CA LYS A 129 11.33 -0.28 10.69
C LYS A 129 10.89 -0.34 12.13
N ASP A 130 9.86 0.45 12.49
CA ASP A 130 9.28 0.32 13.82
C ASP A 130 8.91 -1.15 13.88
N GLU A 131 9.74 -1.93 14.56
CA GLU A 131 9.40 -3.31 14.89
C GLU A 131 8.04 -3.14 15.54
N GLU A 132 7.01 -3.72 14.93
CA GLU A 132 5.65 -3.59 15.42
C GLU A 132 5.69 -4.04 16.87
N LYS A 133 5.66 -3.07 17.79
CA LYS A 133 5.78 -3.36 19.21
C LYS A 133 4.59 -4.22 19.58
N GLU A 134 4.88 -5.36 20.15
CA GLU A 134 3.85 -6.28 20.63
C GLU A 134 2.96 -5.56 21.65
N VAL A 135 1.65 -5.81 21.57
CA VAL A 135 0.68 -5.25 22.52
C VAL A 135 1.07 -5.72 23.91
N THR A 136 1.25 -4.78 24.82
CA THR A 136 1.59 -5.09 26.20
C THR A 136 0.33 -5.43 26.98
N ASP A 137 0.32 -6.57 27.63
CA ASP A 137 -0.78 -6.97 28.51
C ASP A 137 -0.78 -6.06 29.76
N VAL A 138 -1.69 -5.11 29.76
CA VAL A 138 -1.91 -4.16 30.86
C VAL A 138 -3.33 -4.31 31.38
N LYS A 139 -3.53 -4.06 32.67
CA LYS A 139 -4.86 -4.01 33.23
C LYS A 139 -5.42 -2.60 33.12
N LEU A 140 -6.59 -2.47 32.48
CA LEU A 140 -7.29 -1.20 32.43
C LEU A 140 -8.08 -0.97 33.73
N ASP A 141 -7.89 0.18 34.34
CA ASP A 141 -8.71 0.62 35.46
C ASP A 141 -10.00 1.22 34.91
N MET A 142 -11.12 0.62 35.30
CA MET A 142 -12.44 0.97 34.80
C MET A 142 -13.34 1.41 35.97
N GLN A 143 -14.10 2.47 35.75
CA GLN A 143 -15.13 2.94 36.67
C GLN A 143 -16.49 2.98 35.96
N PRO A 144 -17.63 2.82 36.68
CA PRO A 144 -18.93 2.99 36.07
C PRO A 144 -19.05 4.35 35.39
N ALA A 145 -19.58 4.37 34.16
CA ALA A 145 -19.77 5.60 33.39
C ALA A 145 -20.75 6.53 34.10
N GLU A 146 -20.42 7.81 34.19
CA GLU A 146 -21.22 8.78 34.89
C GLU A 146 -22.56 8.99 34.21
N GLY A 147 -23.67 8.88 34.99
CA GLY A 147 -25.04 9.06 34.51
C GLY A 147 -25.65 7.87 33.77
N GLU A 148 -24.87 6.82 33.49
CA GLU A 148 -25.37 5.59 32.89
C GLU A 148 -25.70 4.53 33.95
N GLN A 149 -26.72 3.70 33.70
CA GLN A 149 -27.09 2.65 34.62
C GLN A 149 -26.81 1.27 34.01
N PRO A 150 -26.39 0.29 34.83
CA PRO A 150 -26.27 -1.09 34.37
C PRO A 150 -27.62 -1.62 33.86
N GLN A 151 -27.58 -2.35 32.74
CA GLN A 151 -28.74 -2.96 32.13
C GLN A 151 -28.71 -4.46 32.36
N HIS A 152 -29.69 -4.99 33.10
CA HIS A 152 -29.82 -6.42 33.36
C HIS A 152 -30.83 -7.06 32.40
N ASP A 153 -30.39 -8.10 31.69
CA ASP A 153 -31.27 -8.93 30.88
C ASP A 153 -31.73 -10.14 31.70
N PRO A 154 -33.01 -10.21 32.10
CA PRO A 154 -33.51 -11.30 32.92
C PRO A 154 -33.62 -12.65 32.19
N VAL A 155 -33.53 -12.66 30.85
CA VAL A 155 -33.62 -13.88 30.03
C VAL A 155 -32.25 -14.57 29.98
N THR A 156 -31.21 -13.80 29.74
CA THR A 156 -29.84 -14.32 29.64
C THR A 156 -29.07 -14.28 30.95
N GLY A 157 -29.56 -13.51 31.95
CA GLY A 157 -28.87 -13.25 33.20
C GLY A 157 -27.61 -12.37 33.06
N ILE A 158 -27.40 -11.78 31.88
CA ILE A 158 -26.26 -10.90 31.58
C ILE A 158 -26.56 -9.48 32.08
N THR A 159 -25.59 -8.85 32.70
CA THR A 159 -25.64 -7.44 33.07
C THR A 159 -24.61 -6.65 32.24
N VAL A 160 -25.09 -5.70 31.45
CA VAL A 160 -24.23 -4.77 30.69
C VAL A 160 -23.95 -3.56 31.57
N ILE A 161 -22.68 -3.28 31.80
CA ILE A 161 -22.21 -2.19 32.66
C ILE A 161 -21.40 -1.21 31.81
N PRO A 162 -21.91 0.00 31.55
CA PRO A 162 -21.14 1.06 30.90
C PRO A 162 -20.01 1.50 31.83
N VAL A 163 -18.80 1.63 31.28
CA VAL A 163 -17.61 2.01 32.04
C VAL A 163 -16.74 3.02 31.30
N ASP A 164 -16.04 3.82 32.07
CA ASP A 164 -14.98 4.73 31.59
C ASP A 164 -13.62 4.17 31.98
N ILE A 165 -12.64 4.34 31.10
CA ILE A 165 -11.24 4.02 31.40
C ILE A 165 -10.65 5.22 32.13
N THR A 166 -10.15 4.97 33.33
CA THR A 166 -9.60 6.02 34.22
C THR A 166 -8.11 5.88 34.49
N GLY A 167 -7.53 4.74 34.15
CA GLY A 167 -6.11 4.47 34.37
C GLY A 167 -5.65 3.14 33.77
N ILE A 168 -4.36 2.88 33.88
CA ILE A 168 -3.74 1.61 33.55
C ILE A 168 -2.84 1.15 34.69
N ASP A 169 -2.89 -0.15 34.96
CA ASP A 169 -1.95 -0.83 35.87
C ASP A 169 -0.95 -1.63 35.02
N VAL A 170 0.30 -1.22 35.08
CA VAL A 170 1.38 -1.74 34.23
C VAL A 170 2.17 -2.76 35.05
N PRO A 171 2.37 -4.01 34.57
CA PRO A 171 3.13 -5.01 35.29
C PRO A 171 4.62 -4.59 35.46
N GLU A 172 5.23 -4.95 36.56
CA GLU A 172 6.65 -4.65 36.87
C GLU A 172 7.64 -5.14 35.80
N THR A 173 7.22 -6.14 35.00
CA THR A 173 8.02 -6.71 33.90
C THR A 173 7.79 -6.04 32.57
N ALA A 174 6.97 -5.00 32.51
CA ALA A 174 6.65 -4.31 31.27
C ALA A 174 7.91 -3.67 30.64
N PRO A 175 7.99 -3.64 29.29
CA PRO A 175 9.04 -2.90 28.60
C PRO A 175 8.91 -1.40 28.87
N ARG A 176 10.00 -0.64 28.66
CA ARG A 176 9.99 0.83 28.85
C ARG A 176 9.01 1.58 27.95
N GLU A 177 8.69 1.01 26.84
CA GLU A 177 7.74 1.58 25.87
C GLU A 177 6.69 0.52 25.55
N ILE A 178 5.44 0.87 25.78
CA ILE A 178 4.32 -0.07 25.69
C ILE A 178 3.28 0.39 24.68
N VAL A 179 2.60 -0.60 24.09
CA VAL A 179 1.41 -0.44 23.25
C VAL A 179 0.21 -0.98 24.01
N VAL A 180 -0.80 -0.17 24.19
CA VAL A 180 -2.03 -0.52 24.92
C VAL A 180 -3.17 -0.73 23.93
N GLU A 181 -3.86 -1.88 24.05
CA GLU A 181 -5.09 -2.14 23.31
C GLU A 181 -6.31 -1.96 24.20
N VAL A 182 -7.27 -1.18 23.74
CA VAL A 182 -8.54 -0.96 24.42
C VAL A 182 -9.59 -1.91 23.82
N ALA A 183 -10.12 -2.82 24.63
CA ALA A 183 -11.25 -3.67 24.23
C ALA A 183 -12.57 -2.90 24.34
N ALA A 184 -13.42 -2.97 23.29
CA ALA A 184 -14.77 -2.37 23.34
C ALA A 184 -15.63 -2.96 24.46
N ARG A 185 -15.43 -4.26 24.72
CA ARG A 185 -16.19 -5.03 25.70
C ARG A 185 -15.29 -6.03 26.41
N THR A 186 -15.47 -6.16 27.71
CA THR A 186 -14.81 -7.17 28.53
C THR A 186 -15.85 -7.92 29.34
N GLN A 187 -15.85 -9.25 29.28
CA GLN A 187 -16.79 -10.07 30.05
C GLN A 187 -16.09 -10.73 31.24
N VAL A 188 -16.69 -10.56 32.43
CA VAL A 188 -16.26 -11.22 33.65
C VAL A 188 -17.48 -11.86 34.30
N GLY A 189 -17.59 -13.17 34.24
CA GLY A 189 -18.79 -13.89 34.65
C GLY A 189 -19.99 -13.48 33.83
N ASN A 190 -21.08 -13.05 34.53
CA ASN A 190 -22.28 -12.57 33.89
C ASN A 190 -22.30 -11.05 33.63
N ASN A 191 -21.21 -10.36 33.95
CA ASN A 191 -21.10 -8.94 33.71
C ASN A 191 -20.33 -8.67 32.41
N VAL A 192 -20.86 -7.81 31.57
CA VAL A 192 -20.23 -7.30 30.34
C VAL A 192 -19.96 -5.82 30.54
N PHE A 193 -18.72 -5.47 30.66
CA PHE A 193 -18.23 -4.09 30.74
C PHE A 193 -18.11 -3.52 29.33
N VAL A 194 -18.75 -2.40 29.06
CA VAL A 194 -18.73 -1.73 27.74
C VAL A 194 -18.10 -0.36 27.92
N VAL A 195 -16.97 -0.14 27.25
CA VAL A 195 -16.25 1.14 27.32
C VAL A 195 -17.03 2.23 26.61
N ARG A 196 -17.19 3.38 27.27
CA ARG A 196 -17.87 4.58 26.76
C ARG A 196 -16.92 5.74 26.55
N GLU A 197 -16.06 5.96 27.52
CA GLU A 197 -15.18 7.11 27.51
C GLU A 197 -13.78 6.75 28.00
N ILE A 198 -12.79 7.48 27.50
CA ILE A 198 -11.40 7.46 27.96
C ILE A 198 -11.14 8.78 28.66
N LYS A 199 -10.92 8.73 29.97
CA LYS A 199 -10.71 9.90 30.83
C LYS A 199 -9.31 10.50 30.63
N ALA A 200 -9.17 11.75 31.00
CA ALA A 200 -7.88 12.41 31.08
C ALA A 200 -6.91 11.56 31.94
N ASP A 201 -5.63 11.55 31.58
CA ASP A 201 -4.59 10.76 32.23
C ASP A 201 -4.82 9.23 32.24
N ALA A 202 -5.83 8.69 31.53
CA ALA A 202 -6.12 7.24 31.50
C ALA A 202 -4.91 6.39 31.10
N PHE A 203 -3.99 6.92 30.30
CA PHE A 203 -2.78 6.21 29.86
C PHE A 203 -1.52 6.70 30.58
N LYS A 204 -1.67 7.39 31.69
CA LYS A 204 -0.55 7.75 32.56
C LYS A 204 -0.11 6.53 33.35
N THR A 205 1.19 6.22 33.30
CA THR A 205 1.75 5.08 34.01
C THR A 205 2.18 5.46 35.44
N ASN A 206 2.10 4.52 36.36
CA ASN A 206 2.62 4.68 37.75
C ASN A 206 4.14 4.53 37.81
N ASP A 207 4.78 3.99 36.79
CA ASP A 207 6.23 3.85 36.68
C ASP A 207 6.79 4.90 35.70
N ALA A 208 7.57 5.84 36.19
CA ALA A 208 8.19 6.90 35.40
C ALA A 208 9.16 6.37 34.30
N ASN A 209 9.57 5.12 34.36
CA ASN A 209 10.42 4.48 33.37
C ASN A 209 9.63 3.83 32.24
N VAL A 210 8.31 3.67 32.40
CA VAL A 210 7.42 3.06 31.40
C VAL A 210 6.59 4.15 30.75
N LYS A 211 6.50 4.15 29.43
CA LYS A 211 5.71 5.12 28.63
C LYS A 211 4.79 4.40 27.69
N VAL A 212 3.53 4.80 27.65
CA VAL A 212 2.64 4.44 26.55
C VAL A 212 3.08 5.21 25.33
N THR A 213 3.35 4.50 24.24
CA THR A 213 3.75 5.11 22.97
C THR A 213 2.64 5.03 21.93
N LYS A 214 1.74 4.05 22.07
CA LYS A 214 0.64 3.84 21.14
C LYS A 214 -0.57 3.27 21.87
N VAL A 215 -1.76 3.72 21.48
CA VAL A 215 -3.04 3.17 21.90
C VAL A 215 -3.78 2.65 20.68
N ILE A 216 -4.29 1.43 20.76
CA ILE A 216 -5.15 0.80 19.75
C ILE A 216 -6.59 0.88 20.26
N LEU A 217 -7.42 1.63 19.55
CA LEU A 217 -8.82 1.81 19.89
C LEU A 217 -9.71 0.72 19.28
N PRO A 218 -10.81 0.35 19.94
CA PRO A 218 -11.66 -0.75 19.53
C PRO A 218 -12.51 -0.42 18.29
N ASP A 219 -12.98 -1.48 17.62
CA ASP A 219 -13.98 -1.39 16.56
C ASP A 219 -15.36 -1.30 17.18
N THR A 220 -15.94 -0.10 17.13
CA THR A 220 -17.26 0.26 17.66
C THR A 220 -18.11 0.92 16.57
N GLU A 221 -19.43 0.95 16.74
CA GLU A 221 -20.33 1.64 15.77
C GLU A 221 -20.06 3.14 15.71
N GLU A 222 -19.76 3.74 16.88
CA GLU A 222 -19.44 5.15 17.03
C GLU A 222 -18.11 5.30 17.76
N PRO A 223 -17.38 6.40 17.54
CA PRO A 223 -16.12 6.64 18.24
C PRO A 223 -16.36 6.78 19.75
N LEU A 224 -15.43 6.27 20.55
CA LEU A 224 -15.44 6.50 21.99
C LEU A 224 -15.27 8.00 22.29
N THR A 225 -15.92 8.48 23.32
CA THR A 225 -15.58 9.79 23.87
C THR A 225 -14.19 9.75 24.47
N VAL A 226 -13.38 10.76 24.17
CA VAL A 226 -12.01 10.87 24.67
C VAL A 226 -11.85 12.25 25.31
N GLU A 227 -11.52 12.28 26.60
CA GLU A 227 -11.28 13.54 27.30
C GLU A 227 -9.98 14.22 26.85
N ALA A 228 -9.97 15.52 27.00
CA ALA A 228 -8.79 16.34 26.75
C ALA A 228 -7.59 15.85 27.59
N GLY A 229 -6.44 15.66 26.94
CA GLY A 229 -5.22 15.18 27.59
C GLY A 229 -5.05 13.66 27.63
N ALA A 230 -6.11 12.87 27.39
CA ALA A 230 -6.01 11.41 27.42
C ALA A 230 -4.94 10.83 26.47
N MET A 231 -4.78 11.45 25.28
CA MET A 231 -3.78 11.02 24.29
C MET A 231 -2.44 11.79 24.41
N LYS A 232 -2.24 12.47 25.54
CA LYS A 232 -1.02 13.21 25.85
C LYS A 232 -0.61 13.01 27.33
N PRO A 233 -0.49 11.77 27.80
CA PRO A 233 -0.10 11.52 29.18
C PRO A 233 1.26 12.17 29.47
N ASP A 234 1.39 12.82 30.63
CA ASP A 234 2.60 13.52 31.06
C ASP A 234 3.12 14.58 30.06
N GLY A 235 2.21 15.14 29.21
CA GLY A 235 2.56 16.14 28.20
C GLY A 235 3.22 15.58 26.93
N ALA A 236 3.41 14.26 26.81
CA ALA A 236 3.97 13.61 25.65
C ALA A 236 2.87 13.00 24.75
N PRO A 237 2.67 13.48 23.52
CA PRO A 237 1.67 12.93 22.61
C PRO A 237 1.98 11.47 22.27
N ILE A 238 0.95 10.63 22.22
CA ILE A 238 1.04 9.21 21.83
C ILE A 238 0.40 8.97 20.47
N ASP A 239 0.78 7.87 19.82
CA ASP A 239 0.16 7.42 18.58
C ASP A 239 -1.20 6.77 18.87
N VAL A 240 -2.18 7.04 18.01
CA VAL A 240 -3.49 6.42 18.10
C VAL A 240 -3.76 5.61 16.84
N GLN A 241 -4.05 4.32 17.01
CA GLN A 241 -4.53 3.46 15.94
C GLN A 241 -6.02 3.19 16.12
N THR A 242 -6.80 3.44 15.08
CA THR A 242 -8.25 3.29 15.08
C THR A 242 -8.69 2.23 14.07
N PRO A 243 -9.91 1.71 14.16
CA PRO A 243 -10.56 1.05 13.03
C PRO A 243 -10.62 1.99 11.82
N LEU A 244 -10.52 1.43 10.60
CA LEU A 244 -10.54 2.25 9.38
C LEU A 244 -11.84 3.07 9.26
N ALA A 245 -12.97 2.49 9.65
CA ALA A 245 -14.27 3.16 9.60
C ALA A 245 -14.38 4.40 10.50
N LEU A 246 -13.55 4.47 11.54
CA LEU A 246 -13.53 5.56 12.53
C LEU A 246 -12.32 6.50 12.36
N LEU A 247 -11.48 6.29 11.32
CA LEU A 247 -10.28 7.10 11.10
C LEU A 247 -10.61 8.58 11.00
N ASP A 248 -11.65 8.92 10.24
CA ASP A 248 -12.07 10.29 10.02
C ASP A 248 -12.54 10.96 11.31
N ASP A 249 -13.30 10.24 12.13
CA ASP A 249 -13.86 10.78 13.38
C ASP A 249 -12.76 11.10 14.39
N TYR A 250 -11.83 10.16 14.61
CA TYR A 250 -10.71 10.38 15.54
C TYR A 250 -9.70 11.40 15.00
N ALA A 251 -9.46 11.44 13.68
CA ALA A 251 -8.61 12.45 13.08
C ALA A 251 -9.21 13.87 13.25
N LEU A 252 -10.53 14.02 13.08
CA LEU A 252 -11.23 15.28 13.31
C LEU A 252 -11.20 15.67 14.78
N MET A 253 -11.44 14.73 15.70
CA MET A 253 -11.29 14.98 17.14
C MET A 253 -9.89 15.52 17.48
N ASN A 254 -8.85 14.96 16.88
CA ASN A 254 -7.47 15.39 17.08
C ASN A 254 -7.21 16.83 16.59
N THR A 255 -7.94 17.29 15.57
CA THR A 255 -7.78 18.64 15.03
C THR A 255 -8.64 19.68 15.73
N MET A 256 -9.74 19.29 16.37
CA MET A 256 -10.76 20.19 16.90
C MET A 256 -10.60 20.54 18.37
N LYS A 257 -9.99 19.68 19.15
CA LYS A 257 -9.86 19.89 20.60
C LYS A 257 -8.45 20.41 20.91
N GLU A 258 -8.37 21.63 21.48
CA GLU A 258 -7.10 22.25 21.87
C GLU A 258 -6.21 21.38 22.77
N ASN A 259 -6.76 20.34 23.38
CA ASN A 259 -6.06 19.43 24.31
C ASN A 259 -6.08 17.96 23.91
N TYR A 260 -6.66 17.63 22.75
CA TYR A 260 -6.62 16.28 22.19
C TYR A 260 -5.49 16.22 21.15
N GLU A 261 -4.27 16.06 21.65
CA GLU A 261 -3.08 16.10 20.81
C GLU A 261 -2.43 14.72 20.74
N ALA A 262 -3.01 13.81 19.95
CA ALA A 262 -2.28 12.61 19.54
C ALA A 262 -1.12 12.99 18.61
N ASN A 263 -0.02 12.24 18.68
CA ASN A 263 1.13 12.44 17.79
C ASN A 263 0.72 12.18 16.33
N LYS A 264 0.08 11.04 16.06
CA LYS A 264 -0.56 10.73 14.79
C LYS A 264 -1.80 9.86 15.03
N VAL A 265 -2.77 9.93 14.11
CA VAL A 265 -3.93 9.05 14.06
C VAL A 265 -3.79 8.16 12.84
N THR A 266 -3.83 6.86 13.05
CA THR A 266 -3.63 5.86 12.03
C THR A 266 -4.76 4.84 12.01
N ALA A 267 -4.93 4.13 10.88
CA ALA A 267 -5.80 2.97 10.80
C ALA A 267 -5.13 1.87 9.99
N LYS A 268 -5.26 0.63 10.44
CA LYS A 268 -4.82 -0.53 9.67
C LYS A 268 -5.98 -1.10 8.87
N ALA A 269 -5.72 -1.39 7.60
CA ALA A 269 -6.66 -2.09 6.74
C ALA A 269 -5.95 -3.21 5.98
N THR A 270 -6.53 -4.40 6.01
CA THR A 270 -6.05 -5.51 5.19
C THR A 270 -6.62 -5.38 3.78
N ALA A 271 -5.76 -5.38 2.77
CA ALA A 271 -6.17 -5.39 1.38
C ALA A 271 -6.96 -6.67 1.09
N PRO A 272 -8.24 -6.58 0.70
CA PRO A 272 -9.06 -7.78 0.46
C PRO A 272 -8.67 -8.50 -0.84
N ALA A 273 -8.06 -7.80 -1.78
CA ALA A 273 -7.60 -8.29 -3.08
C ALA A 273 -6.53 -7.34 -3.61
N ARG A 274 -5.99 -7.60 -4.80
CA ARG A 274 -5.04 -6.70 -5.46
C ARG A 274 -5.58 -5.27 -5.59
N PHE A 275 -6.87 -5.15 -5.97
CA PHE A 275 -7.54 -3.86 -6.07
C PHE A 275 -8.64 -3.76 -5.02
N TRP A 276 -8.76 -2.60 -4.39
CA TRP A 276 -9.87 -2.26 -3.51
C TRP A 276 -10.18 -0.77 -3.58
N THR A 277 -11.37 -0.38 -3.16
CA THR A 277 -11.78 1.02 -3.15
C THR A 277 -11.57 1.65 -1.78
N PHE A 278 -11.27 2.95 -1.78
CA PHE A 278 -11.04 3.71 -0.55
C PHE A 278 -11.59 5.14 -0.69
N SER A 279 -12.02 5.69 0.41
CA SER A 279 -12.31 7.12 0.58
C SER A 279 -12.14 7.51 2.04
N SER A 280 -11.92 8.79 2.29
CA SER A 280 -11.81 9.35 3.64
C SER A 280 -12.32 10.80 3.63
N GLY A 281 -12.91 11.24 4.74
CA GLY A 281 -13.33 12.62 4.97
C GLY A 281 -12.18 13.55 5.35
N VAL A 282 -10.98 13.01 5.56
CA VAL A 282 -9.75 13.75 5.84
C VAL A 282 -8.68 13.38 4.82
N ASP A 283 -7.66 14.24 4.68
CA ASP A 283 -6.47 13.91 3.88
C ASP A 283 -5.74 12.71 4.53
N VAL A 284 -5.35 11.73 3.72
CA VAL A 284 -4.70 10.50 4.20
C VAL A 284 -3.42 10.25 3.43
N VAL A 285 -2.33 9.99 4.15
CA VAL A 285 -1.05 9.57 3.54
C VAL A 285 -1.19 8.16 2.98
N VAL A 286 -0.79 7.99 1.74
CA VAL A 286 -0.81 6.68 1.06
C VAL A 286 0.21 5.76 1.69
N PRO A 287 -0.18 4.54 2.11
CA PRO A 287 0.75 3.57 2.65
C PRO A 287 1.83 3.17 1.63
N GLU A 288 2.99 2.79 2.13
CA GLU A 288 4.05 2.23 1.31
C GLU A 288 3.58 0.94 0.60
N GLY A 289 3.99 0.76 -0.66
CA GLY A 289 3.57 -0.39 -1.48
C GLY A 289 2.13 -0.30 -2.01
N VAL A 290 1.47 0.85 -1.86
CA VAL A 290 0.14 1.10 -2.40
C VAL A 290 0.21 2.14 -3.52
N THR A 291 -0.44 1.84 -4.64
CA THR A 291 -0.64 2.78 -5.75
C THR A 291 -2.10 3.24 -5.78
N VAL A 292 -2.31 4.53 -6.01
CA VAL A 292 -3.62 5.17 -6.04
C VAL A 292 -4.02 5.47 -7.48
N TYR A 293 -5.23 5.07 -7.86
CA TYR A 293 -5.77 5.27 -9.20
C TYR A 293 -7.09 6.04 -9.15
N ARG A 294 -7.32 6.85 -10.16
CA ARG A 294 -8.66 7.29 -10.57
C ARG A 294 -9.23 6.28 -11.57
N ALA A 295 -10.55 6.18 -11.61
CA ALA A 295 -11.24 5.39 -12.62
C ALA A 295 -12.25 6.27 -13.36
N PHE A 296 -12.41 6.07 -14.66
CA PHE A 296 -13.32 6.84 -15.50
C PHE A 296 -13.90 5.98 -16.64
N ASN A 297 -15.03 6.43 -17.21
CA ASN A 297 -15.66 5.75 -18.31
C ASN A 297 -15.11 6.29 -19.64
N GLU A 298 -14.56 5.41 -20.47
CA GLU A 298 -14.10 5.74 -21.81
C GLU A 298 -14.73 4.78 -22.82
N GLY A 299 -15.72 5.27 -23.57
CA GLY A 299 -16.40 4.48 -24.61
C GLY A 299 -17.09 3.22 -24.07
N GLY A 300 -17.62 3.24 -22.85
CA GLY A 300 -18.29 2.10 -22.22
C GLY A 300 -17.34 1.16 -21.45
N ASN A 301 -16.04 1.44 -21.44
CA ASN A 301 -15.05 0.69 -20.68
C ASN A 301 -14.56 1.49 -19.47
N ILE A 302 -14.34 0.81 -18.36
CA ILE A 302 -13.72 1.43 -17.18
C ILE A 302 -12.21 1.45 -17.39
N ARG A 303 -11.65 2.65 -17.43
CA ARG A 303 -10.21 2.90 -17.48
C ARG A 303 -9.70 3.31 -16.10
N ILE A 304 -8.50 2.89 -15.76
CA ILE A 304 -7.82 3.30 -14.52
C ILE A 304 -6.50 3.97 -14.87
N LEU A 305 -6.22 5.09 -14.21
CA LEU A 305 -4.94 5.81 -14.35
C LEU A 305 -4.41 6.14 -12.95
N PRO A 306 -3.08 6.03 -12.70
CA PRO A 306 -2.51 6.45 -11.45
C PRO A 306 -2.74 7.96 -11.25
N ILE A 307 -3.05 8.35 -10.00
CA ILE A 307 -3.32 9.74 -9.63
C ILE A 307 -2.02 10.50 -9.38
N HIS A 308 -1.04 9.82 -8.78
CA HIS A 308 0.24 10.43 -8.43
C HIS A 308 1.26 10.12 -9.52
N GLU A 309 1.77 11.16 -10.14
CA GLU A 309 3.05 11.08 -10.84
C GLU A 309 4.16 10.92 -9.80
N ALA A 310 5.29 10.39 -10.22
CA ALA A 310 6.40 9.97 -9.37
C ALA A 310 6.90 11.01 -8.33
N ASN A 311 6.54 12.28 -8.49
CA ASN A 311 7.05 13.41 -7.69
C ASN A 311 5.98 14.13 -6.85
N GLN A 312 4.75 13.62 -6.81
CA GLN A 312 3.69 14.26 -6.03
C GLN A 312 3.58 13.64 -4.64
N SER A 313 3.23 14.47 -3.65
CA SER A 313 2.98 13.97 -2.30
C SER A 313 1.91 12.88 -2.37
N LYS A 314 2.23 11.70 -1.85
CA LYS A 314 1.34 10.53 -1.85
C LYS A 314 0.20 10.73 -0.83
N ILE A 315 -0.65 11.72 -1.07
CA ILE A 315 -1.79 12.02 -0.19
C ILE A 315 -3.08 11.82 -0.98
N ILE A 316 -3.97 11.01 -0.45
CA ILE A 316 -5.37 10.94 -0.89
C ILE A 316 -6.09 12.12 -0.26
N LYS A 317 -6.60 13.03 -1.09
CA LYS A 317 -7.32 14.20 -0.61
C LYS A 317 -8.68 13.83 -0.03
N ALA A 318 -9.09 14.54 1.01
CA ALA A 318 -10.40 14.39 1.63
C ALA A 318 -11.53 14.41 0.59
N ASN A 319 -12.56 13.63 0.84
CA ASN A 319 -13.76 13.51 -0.02
C ASN A 319 -13.49 13.01 -1.44
N ASN A 320 -12.44 12.26 -1.65
CA ASN A 320 -12.18 11.59 -2.92
C ASN A 320 -12.38 10.09 -2.81
N GLY A 321 -13.14 9.54 -3.76
CA GLY A 321 -13.16 8.10 -3.99
C GLY A 321 -12.00 7.70 -4.88
N VAL A 322 -11.27 6.67 -4.51
CA VAL A 322 -10.12 6.17 -5.27
C VAL A 322 -10.11 4.66 -5.35
N LEU A 323 -9.41 4.14 -6.33
CA LEU A 323 -9.04 2.74 -6.43
C LEU A 323 -7.61 2.60 -5.93
N LEU A 324 -7.37 1.67 -5.02
CA LEU A 324 -6.05 1.32 -4.51
C LEU A 324 -5.60 -0.01 -5.10
N SER A 325 -4.31 -0.14 -5.30
CA SER A 325 -3.71 -1.42 -5.69
C SER A 325 -2.46 -1.70 -4.86
N CYS A 326 -2.24 -2.96 -4.53
CA CYS A 326 -1.01 -3.45 -3.92
C CYS A 326 -0.32 -4.46 -4.85
N ASP A 327 0.95 -4.73 -4.59
CA ASP A 327 1.76 -5.66 -5.38
C ASP A 327 1.33 -7.12 -5.19
N GLU A 328 0.61 -7.43 -4.10
CA GLU A 328 0.16 -8.78 -3.79
C GLU A 328 -1.15 -9.12 -4.51
N MET A 329 -1.08 -10.08 -5.43
CA MET A 329 -2.19 -10.51 -6.28
C MET A 329 -3.42 -11.02 -5.51
N LYS A 330 -3.22 -11.57 -4.32
CA LYS A 330 -4.29 -12.21 -3.53
C LYS A 330 -4.83 -11.35 -2.39
N GLY A 331 -4.25 -10.18 -2.14
CA GLY A 331 -4.54 -9.42 -0.92
C GLY A 331 -3.93 -10.10 0.33
N GLY A 332 -4.46 -9.77 1.50
CA GLY A 332 -4.02 -10.33 2.80
C GLY A 332 -2.96 -9.50 3.52
N LYS A 333 -2.30 -8.57 2.86
CA LYS A 333 -1.35 -7.65 3.50
C LYS A 333 -2.09 -6.50 4.19
N ALA A 334 -1.68 -6.20 5.42
CA ALA A 334 -2.16 -5.03 6.14
C ALA A 334 -1.34 -3.79 5.76
N TYR A 335 -2.03 -2.66 5.63
CA TYR A 335 -1.46 -1.35 5.33
C TYR A 335 -1.89 -0.34 6.39
N GLU A 336 -0.96 0.49 6.84
CA GLU A 336 -1.25 1.56 7.79
C GLU A 336 -1.55 2.87 7.05
N PHE A 337 -2.76 3.38 7.22
CA PHE A 337 -3.21 4.67 6.71
C PHE A 337 -2.98 5.72 7.80
N VAL A 338 -2.36 6.83 7.46
CA VAL A 338 -2.07 7.92 8.41
C VAL A 338 -2.91 9.13 8.05
N ALA A 339 -3.77 9.58 8.96
CA ALA A 339 -4.51 10.81 8.75
C ALA A 339 -3.57 12.01 8.75
N ASN A 340 -3.66 12.84 7.71
CA ASN A 340 -2.84 14.03 7.60
C ASN A 340 -3.50 15.19 8.37
N PRO A 341 -2.89 15.69 9.44
CA PRO A 341 -3.43 16.80 10.25
C PRO A 341 -3.49 18.14 9.50
N SER A 342 -2.89 18.22 8.31
CA SER A 342 -2.97 19.43 7.44
C SER A 342 -4.29 19.51 6.66
N GLY A 343 -5.19 18.52 6.80
CA GLY A 343 -6.52 18.50 6.19
C GLY A 343 -7.39 19.68 6.67
N PRO A 344 -8.63 19.79 6.14
CA PRO A 344 -9.47 20.93 6.45
C PRO A 344 -9.68 21.07 7.96
N LYS A 345 -9.22 22.18 8.52
CA LYS A 345 -9.36 22.54 9.95
C LYS A 345 -10.80 22.90 10.35
N SER A 346 -11.77 22.60 9.52
CA SER A 346 -13.17 22.87 9.78
C SER A 346 -13.73 21.68 10.56
N GLY A 347 -14.08 21.93 11.79
CA GLY A 347 -14.65 20.96 12.75
C GLY A 347 -15.98 20.33 12.40
N THR A 348 -16.28 20.21 11.13
CA THR A 348 -17.45 19.50 10.63
C THR A 348 -16.98 18.44 9.66
N LYS A 349 -17.42 17.20 9.87
CA LYS A 349 -17.27 16.13 8.89
C LYS A 349 -17.80 16.65 7.55
N PRO A 350 -16.98 16.71 6.49
CA PRO A 350 -17.44 17.25 5.23
C PRO A 350 -18.66 16.47 4.75
N ALA A 351 -19.69 17.19 4.31
CA ALA A 351 -20.85 16.54 3.70
C ALA A 351 -20.35 15.68 2.52
N THR A 352 -20.84 14.44 2.44
CA THR A 352 -20.60 13.58 1.28
C THR A 352 -21.08 14.29 0.03
N THR A 353 -20.15 14.87 -0.72
CA THR A 353 -20.45 15.41 -2.04
C THR A 353 -20.04 14.38 -3.08
N ASP A 354 -20.87 14.18 -4.09
CA ASP A 354 -20.50 13.37 -5.27
C ASP A 354 -19.39 14.02 -6.11
N ALA A 355 -18.89 15.17 -5.65
CA ALA A 355 -17.83 15.90 -6.30
C ALA A 355 -16.45 15.29 -5.94
N CYS A 356 -15.72 14.88 -6.94
CA CYS A 356 -14.35 14.43 -6.81
C CYS A 356 -13.39 15.52 -7.29
N SER A 357 -12.33 15.80 -6.52
CA SER A 357 -11.34 16.82 -6.88
C SER A 357 -10.29 16.34 -7.89
N TYR A 358 -10.23 15.04 -8.20
CA TYR A 358 -9.36 14.51 -9.23
C TYR A 358 -10.05 14.59 -10.58
N GLU A 359 -9.49 15.36 -11.50
CA GLU A 359 -10.05 15.59 -12.85
C GLU A 359 -10.35 14.26 -13.57
N GLY A 360 -11.55 14.14 -14.12
CA GLY A 360 -12.00 12.96 -14.85
C GLY A 360 -12.15 11.69 -13.99
N ASN A 361 -12.24 11.78 -12.67
CA ASN A 361 -12.44 10.63 -11.81
C ASN A 361 -13.94 10.36 -11.60
N SER A 362 -14.40 9.18 -11.98
CA SER A 362 -15.78 8.73 -11.78
C SER A 362 -15.99 7.94 -10.47
N MET A 363 -14.96 7.83 -9.63
CA MET A 363 -15.12 7.23 -8.30
C MET A 363 -15.81 8.21 -7.34
N VAL A 364 -16.86 7.75 -6.70
CA VAL A 364 -17.66 8.52 -5.73
C VAL A 364 -17.31 8.05 -4.32
N PRO A 365 -16.94 8.94 -3.41
CA PRO A 365 -16.59 8.57 -2.05
C PRO A 365 -17.80 8.12 -1.24
N THR A 366 -17.60 7.16 -0.35
CA THR A 366 -18.57 6.73 0.66
C THR A 366 -17.96 6.98 2.04
N ILE A 367 -18.05 8.22 2.51
CA ILE A 367 -17.49 8.62 3.83
C ILE A 367 -18.29 7.99 4.96
N GLU A 368 -19.62 7.95 4.80
CA GLU A 368 -20.52 7.23 5.69
C GLU A 368 -21.21 6.11 4.95
N ALA A 369 -21.59 5.05 5.67
CA ALA A 369 -22.30 3.93 5.06
C ALA A 369 -23.61 4.39 4.39
N LYS A 370 -23.74 4.15 3.08
CA LYS A 370 -24.79 4.71 2.23
C LYS A 370 -25.36 3.67 1.28
N ASN A 371 -26.67 3.81 0.97
CA ASN A 371 -27.30 3.06 -0.11
C ASN A 371 -27.11 3.80 -1.45
N TYR A 372 -26.85 3.04 -2.51
CA TYR A 372 -26.70 3.56 -3.87
C TYR A 372 -27.71 2.92 -4.81
N ASP A 373 -28.15 3.69 -5.83
CA ASP A 373 -29.11 3.23 -6.83
C ASP A 373 -28.50 2.17 -7.76
N THR A 374 -29.33 1.20 -8.11
CA THR A 374 -28.94 0.15 -9.08
C THR A 374 -28.80 0.69 -10.50
N GLY A 375 -27.93 0.07 -11.29
CA GLY A 375 -27.77 0.38 -12.71
C GLY A 375 -26.88 1.59 -13.00
N ARG A 376 -26.69 2.49 -12.04
CA ARG A 376 -25.80 3.65 -12.17
C ARG A 376 -24.46 3.43 -11.52
N TYR A 377 -24.45 2.80 -10.34
CA TYR A 377 -23.26 2.62 -9.55
C TYR A 377 -22.75 1.19 -9.60
N TYR A 378 -21.41 1.06 -9.61
CA TYR A 378 -20.72 -0.22 -9.59
C TYR A 378 -19.84 -0.31 -8.36
N ILE A 379 -19.80 -1.49 -7.77
CA ILE A 379 -18.89 -1.85 -6.68
C ILE A 379 -17.76 -2.71 -7.22
N LEU A 380 -16.59 -2.60 -6.61
CA LEU A 380 -15.47 -3.48 -6.89
C LEU A 380 -15.58 -4.75 -6.04
N LYS A 381 -15.55 -5.91 -6.67
CA LYS A 381 -15.53 -7.22 -6.03
C LYS A 381 -14.62 -8.15 -6.83
N ASN A 382 -13.67 -8.81 -6.16
CA ASN A 382 -12.72 -9.75 -6.80
C ASN A 382 -11.97 -9.14 -8.00
N ASN A 383 -11.54 -7.87 -7.87
CA ASN A 383 -10.88 -7.08 -8.92
C ASN A 383 -11.73 -6.73 -10.15
N GLU A 384 -13.04 -6.90 -10.08
CA GLU A 384 -13.98 -6.58 -11.15
C GLU A 384 -15.07 -5.64 -10.65
N PHE A 385 -15.52 -4.73 -11.52
CA PHE A 385 -16.64 -3.85 -11.23
C PHE A 385 -17.96 -4.56 -11.56
N HIS A 386 -18.83 -4.65 -10.55
CA HIS A 386 -20.15 -5.27 -10.64
C HIS A 386 -21.24 -4.25 -10.38
N THR A 387 -22.37 -4.35 -11.10
CA THR A 387 -23.55 -3.56 -10.80
C THR A 387 -24.06 -3.84 -9.39
N MET A 388 -24.50 -2.81 -8.70
CA MET A 388 -25.12 -2.97 -7.39
C MET A 388 -26.50 -3.62 -7.54
N SER A 389 -26.79 -4.57 -6.66
CA SER A 389 -28.16 -5.08 -6.50
C SER A 389 -29.05 -4.04 -5.80
N ALA A 390 -30.39 -4.14 -5.99
CA ALA A 390 -31.33 -3.29 -5.27
C ALA A 390 -31.04 -3.33 -3.76
N ASN A 391 -31.01 -2.17 -3.10
CA ASN A 391 -30.75 -2.01 -1.66
C ASN A 391 -29.32 -2.34 -1.20
N GLY A 392 -28.34 -2.23 -2.08
CA GLY A 392 -26.93 -2.41 -1.72
C GLY A 392 -26.42 -1.27 -0.82
N LYS A 393 -26.12 -1.56 0.46
CA LYS A 393 -25.45 -0.61 1.35
C LYS A 393 -23.94 -0.75 1.21
N VAL A 394 -23.27 0.34 0.89
CA VAL A 394 -21.80 0.41 0.85
C VAL A 394 -21.30 0.92 2.18
N PRO A 395 -20.36 0.22 2.83
CA PRO A 395 -19.76 0.68 4.09
C PRO A 395 -19.02 2.00 3.94
N ALA A 396 -18.76 2.66 5.05
CA ALA A 396 -17.85 3.80 5.12
C ALA A 396 -16.44 3.45 4.62
N CYS A 397 -15.66 4.46 4.28
CA CYS A 397 -14.28 4.35 3.76
C CYS A 397 -14.14 3.52 2.48
N LYS A 398 -15.22 3.43 1.69
CA LYS A 398 -15.25 2.81 0.36
C LYS A 398 -15.52 3.84 -0.71
N ALA A 399 -15.42 3.43 -1.97
CA ALA A 399 -15.90 4.22 -3.09
C ALA A 399 -16.64 3.33 -4.08
N VAL A 400 -17.58 3.93 -4.79
CA VAL A 400 -18.30 3.31 -5.89
C VAL A 400 -17.95 4.00 -7.20
N PHE A 401 -18.08 3.29 -8.32
CA PHE A 401 -17.88 3.86 -9.64
C PHE A 401 -19.22 4.36 -10.19
N ASP A 402 -19.29 5.62 -10.62
CA ASP A 402 -20.47 6.24 -11.23
C ASP A 402 -20.33 6.26 -12.75
N THR A 403 -21.17 5.50 -13.43
CA THR A 403 -21.14 5.40 -14.90
C THR A 403 -21.57 6.68 -15.62
N ASN A 404 -22.29 7.59 -14.94
CA ASN A 404 -22.78 8.84 -15.50
C ASN A 404 -21.79 10.01 -15.34
N LYS A 405 -20.73 9.85 -14.57
CA LYS A 405 -19.63 10.82 -14.50
C LYS A 405 -18.66 10.59 -15.66
N GLN A 406 -18.46 11.63 -16.45
CA GLN A 406 -17.45 11.72 -17.52
C GLN A 406 -16.27 12.56 -17.04
#